data_bb9913ec20b382b8bd42216c89cf7983
#
_entry.id   bb9913ec20b382b8bd42216c89cf7983
#
_cell.length_a   1.000
_cell.length_b   1.000
_cell.length_c   1.000
_cell.angle_alpha   90.00
_cell.angle_beta   90.00
_cell.angle_gamma   90.00
#
_symmetry.space_group_name_H-M   'P 1'
#
loop_
_entity.id
_entity.type
_entity.pdbx_description
1 polymer ?
#
loop_
_entity_poly.entity_id
_entity_poly.type
_entity_poly.pdbx_seq_one_letter_code
_entity_poly.pdbx_strand_id
1 'polypeptide(L)'
;MRKEITIRLIILATALAWESTAVAQDSRDKHLIKLEAKISEDSAKLVKFQSMDSPFEKEKSETADNAQQSADDNKKAAERLSNDPQDKRLARKARNAATDAKRDARRAREASDKLDDLNSDIRKLTKQLAKEKDKRQDFQGNTPPAAPTEKQGGGA
;
A
#
# COMPACT_ATOMS: atom_id res chain seq x y z
N MET A 1 45.10 -23.78 46.22
CA MET A 1 43.83 -24.38 45.73
C MET A 1 42.69 -23.39 45.52
N ARG A 2 42.47 -22.36 46.35
CA ARG A 2 41.36 -21.40 46.15
C ARG A 2 41.46 -20.49 44.92
N LYS A 3 42.66 -20.14 44.48
CA LYS A 3 42.87 -19.25 43.31
C LYS A 3 42.57 -19.93 41.95
N GLU A 4 42.81 -21.22 41.86
CA GLU A 4 42.51 -22.01 40.64
C GLU A 4 41.02 -22.16 40.35
N ILE A 5 40.22 -22.26 41.42
CA ILE A 5 38.77 -22.42 41.29
C ILE A 5 38.11 -21.12 40.80
N THR A 6 38.59 -19.97 41.26
CA THR A 6 38.08 -18.64 40.85
C THR A 6 38.35 -18.34 39.37
N ILE A 7 39.54 -18.73 38.87
CA ILE A 7 39.87 -18.50 37.44
C ILE A 7 39.04 -19.40 36.53
N ARG A 8 38.82 -20.66 36.91
CA ARG A 8 37.96 -21.58 36.13
C ARG A 8 36.50 -21.15 36.09
N LEU A 9 35.99 -20.54 37.16
CA LEU A 9 34.62 -20.06 37.25
C LEU A 9 34.38 -18.78 36.41
N ILE A 10 35.42 -17.92 36.31
CA ILE A 10 35.37 -16.72 35.45
C ILE A 10 35.39 -17.11 33.96
N ILE A 11 36.22 -18.10 33.58
CA ILE A 11 36.30 -18.57 32.19
C ILE A 11 34.98 -19.23 31.76
N LEU A 12 34.31 -19.98 32.66
CA LEU A 12 33.02 -20.59 32.34
C LEU A 12 31.90 -19.56 32.19
N ALA A 13 31.90 -18.49 32.98
CA ALA A 13 30.92 -17.42 32.92
C ALA A 13 31.06 -16.57 31.64
N THR A 14 32.25 -16.37 31.14
CA THR A 14 32.49 -15.63 29.89
C THR A 14 32.10 -16.43 28.64
N ALA A 15 32.27 -17.76 28.65
CA ALA A 15 31.84 -18.61 27.53
C ALA A 15 30.31 -18.63 27.35
N LEU A 16 29.53 -18.65 28.43
CA LEU A 16 28.09 -18.63 28.41
C LEU A 16 27.51 -17.27 27.93
N ALA A 17 28.20 -16.17 28.14
CA ALA A 17 27.77 -14.85 27.66
C ALA A 17 27.96 -14.68 26.14
N TRP A 18 28.93 -15.38 25.54
CA TRP A 18 29.16 -15.30 24.08
C TRP A 18 28.16 -16.08 23.25
N GLU A 19 27.68 -17.21 23.73
CA GLU A 19 26.66 -18.01 23.01
C GLU A 19 25.31 -17.31 22.95
N SER A 20 24.94 -16.58 24.00
CA SER A 20 23.65 -15.85 24.03
C SER A 20 23.63 -14.63 23.09
N THR A 21 24.77 -14.00 22.82
CA THR A 21 24.83 -12.86 21.87
C THR A 21 24.77 -13.31 20.43
N ALA A 22 25.34 -14.43 20.05
CA ALA A 22 25.30 -14.96 18.69
C ALA A 22 23.87 -15.39 18.28
N VAL A 23 23.14 -16.03 19.18
CA VAL A 23 21.74 -16.44 18.93
C VAL A 23 20.80 -15.23 18.80
N ALA A 24 21.02 -14.19 19.60
CA ALA A 24 20.22 -12.95 19.52
C ALA A 24 20.49 -12.20 18.21
N GLN A 25 21.71 -12.24 17.70
CA GLN A 25 22.09 -11.58 16.46
C GLN A 25 21.51 -12.28 15.23
N ASP A 26 21.56 -13.61 15.15
CA ASP A 26 20.93 -14.40 14.08
C ASP A 26 19.41 -14.21 14.02
N SER A 27 18.77 -14.08 15.17
CA SER A 27 17.32 -13.78 15.24
C SER A 27 17.00 -12.38 14.73
N ARG A 28 17.84 -11.38 15.06
CA ARG A 28 17.67 -9.99 14.57
C ARG A 28 17.87 -9.89 13.07
N ASP A 29 18.88 -10.55 12.53
CA ASP A 29 19.16 -10.54 11.08
C ASP A 29 18.02 -11.18 10.29
N LYS A 30 17.45 -12.28 10.79
CA LYS A 30 16.25 -12.89 10.20
C LYS A 30 15.04 -11.97 10.21
N HIS A 31 14.86 -11.17 11.26
CA HIS A 31 13.80 -10.18 11.33
C HIS A 31 14.01 -9.02 10.35
N LEU A 32 15.23 -8.53 10.21
CA LEU A 32 15.60 -7.49 9.25
C LEU A 32 15.36 -7.96 7.82
N ILE A 33 15.78 -9.16 7.44
CA ILE A 33 15.57 -9.74 6.10
C ILE A 33 14.07 -9.82 5.79
N LYS A 34 13.26 -10.29 6.74
CA LYS A 34 11.80 -10.34 6.55
C LYS A 34 11.17 -8.95 6.40
N LEU A 35 11.64 -7.97 7.15
CA LEU A 35 11.15 -6.61 7.10
C LEU A 35 11.53 -5.93 5.78
N GLU A 36 12.75 -6.14 5.30
CA GLU A 36 13.20 -5.64 4.00
C GLU A 36 12.45 -6.26 2.84
N ALA A 37 12.21 -7.56 2.87
CA ALA A 37 11.38 -8.25 1.88
C ALA A 37 9.97 -7.66 1.84
N LYS A 38 9.38 -7.39 3.00
CA LYS A 38 8.05 -6.78 3.10
C LYS A 38 8.02 -5.34 2.59
N ILE A 39 9.02 -4.52 2.95
CA ILE A 39 9.16 -3.15 2.43
C ILE A 39 9.28 -3.17 0.89
N SER A 40 10.04 -4.11 0.33
CA SER A 40 10.18 -4.27 -1.11
C SER A 40 8.86 -4.63 -1.77
N GLU A 41 8.13 -5.62 -1.22
CA GLU A 41 6.82 -6.04 -1.72
C GLU A 41 5.79 -4.91 -1.67
N ASP A 42 5.66 -4.22 -0.54
CA ASP A 42 4.70 -3.14 -0.36
C ASP A 42 5.07 -1.91 -1.20
N SER A 43 6.37 -1.65 -1.42
CA SER A 43 6.84 -0.62 -2.34
C SER A 43 6.45 -0.94 -3.80
N ALA A 44 6.59 -2.18 -4.23
CA ALA A 44 6.16 -2.61 -5.56
C ALA A 44 4.64 -2.50 -5.74
N LYS A 45 3.85 -2.85 -4.72
CA LYS A 45 2.40 -2.65 -4.72
C LYS A 45 2.03 -1.17 -4.83
N LEU A 46 2.73 -0.30 -4.10
CA LEU A 46 2.48 1.15 -4.15
C LEU A 46 2.73 1.71 -5.55
N VAL A 47 3.83 1.35 -6.19
CA VAL A 47 4.13 1.75 -7.58
C VAL A 47 3.04 1.27 -8.53
N LYS A 48 2.56 0.03 -8.38
CA LYS A 48 1.47 -0.51 -9.18
C LYS A 48 0.19 0.31 -8.98
N PHE A 49 -0.21 0.61 -7.76
CA PHE A 49 -1.41 1.39 -7.47
C PHE A 49 -1.29 2.81 -8.03
N GLN A 50 -0.15 3.46 -7.87
CA GLN A 50 0.10 4.78 -8.45
C GLN A 50 0.04 4.78 -9.98
N SER A 51 0.44 3.69 -10.64
CA SER A 51 0.31 3.58 -12.09
C SER A 51 -1.14 3.41 -12.57
N MET A 52 -2.05 2.98 -11.69
CA MET A 52 -3.49 2.83 -11.98
C MET A 52 -4.27 4.14 -11.75
N ASP A 53 -3.70 5.12 -11.09
CA ASP A 53 -4.37 6.38 -10.75
C ASP A 53 -4.82 7.14 -12.00
N SER A 54 -3.91 7.41 -12.93
CA SER A 54 -4.22 8.12 -14.17
C SER A 54 -5.26 7.41 -15.08
N PRO A 55 -5.20 6.08 -15.32
CA PRO A 55 -6.28 5.36 -16.00
C PRO A 55 -7.65 5.50 -15.32
N PHE A 56 -7.70 5.45 -13.98
CA PHE A 56 -8.97 5.56 -13.25
C PHE A 56 -9.51 6.99 -13.23
N GLU A 57 -8.65 7.99 -13.14
CA GLU A 57 -9.06 9.39 -13.32
C GLU A 57 -9.67 9.63 -14.71
N LYS A 58 -9.06 9.07 -15.74
CA LYS A 58 -9.58 9.13 -17.10
C LYS A 58 -10.94 8.42 -17.22
N GLU A 59 -11.09 7.20 -16.70
CA GLU A 59 -12.35 6.47 -16.66
C GLU A 59 -13.46 7.27 -15.95
N LYS A 60 -13.12 7.89 -14.81
CA LYS A 60 -14.04 8.75 -14.05
C LYS A 60 -14.49 9.95 -14.88
N SER A 61 -13.56 10.66 -15.53
CA SER A 61 -13.88 11.82 -16.38
C SER A 61 -14.78 11.40 -17.55
N GLU A 62 -14.39 10.38 -18.31
CA GLU A 62 -15.17 9.91 -19.47
C GLU A 62 -16.59 9.43 -19.08
N THR A 63 -16.71 8.73 -17.95
CA THR A 63 -18.01 8.25 -17.49
C THR A 63 -18.89 9.39 -16.95
N ALA A 64 -18.29 10.42 -16.34
CA ALA A 64 -19.00 11.61 -15.90
C ALA A 64 -19.54 12.42 -17.11
N ASP A 65 -18.70 12.60 -18.13
CA ASP A 65 -19.11 13.29 -19.37
C ASP A 65 -20.26 12.54 -20.07
N ASN A 66 -20.17 11.22 -20.17
CA ASN A 66 -21.23 10.38 -20.73
C ASN A 66 -22.54 10.48 -19.91
N ALA A 67 -22.44 10.49 -18.58
CA ALA A 67 -23.59 10.64 -17.71
C ALA A 67 -24.25 12.01 -17.87
N GLN A 68 -23.46 13.07 -18.01
CA GLN A 68 -23.96 14.41 -18.28
C GLN A 68 -24.69 14.47 -19.63
N GLN A 69 -24.07 13.95 -20.69
CA GLN A 69 -24.68 13.91 -22.02
C GLN A 69 -26.00 13.13 -22.02
N SER A 70 -26.03 11.95 -21.40
CA SER A 70 -27.26 11.14 -21.30
C SER A 70 -28.37 11.85 -20.50
N ALA A 71 -27.98 12.61 -19.46
CA ALA A 71 -28.95 13.41 -18.69
C ALA A 71 -29.53 14.54 -19.52
N ASP A 72 -28.72 15.22 -20.32
CA ASP A 72 -29.20 16.28 -21.23
C ASP A 72 -30.12 15.72 -22.33
N ASP A 73 -29.76 14.56 -22.87
CA ASP A 73 -30.61 13.89 -23.87
C ASP A 73 -31.95 13.43 -23.28
N ASN A 74 -31.92 12.91 -22.04
CA ASN A 74 -33.14 12.57 -21.30
C ASN A 74 -34.04 13.81 -21.08
N LYS A 75 -33.44 14.94 -20.68
CA LYS A 75 -34.14 16.20 -20.50
C LYS A 75 -34.81 16.64 -21.80
N LYS A 76 -34.08 16.68 -22.91
CA LYS A 76 -34.64 17.02 -24.24
C LYS A 76 -35.72 16.08 -24.68
N ALA A 77 -35.60 14.78 -24.41
CA ALA A 77 -36.62 13.79 -24.74
C ALA A 77 -37.90 13.99 -23.90
N ALA A 78 -37.74 14.31 -22.62
CA ALA A 78 -38.87 14.62 -21.73
C ALA A 78 -39.57 15.92 -22.12
N GLU A 79 -38.87 16.97 -22.51
CA GLU A 79 -39.42 18.23 -23.00
C GLU A 79 -40.27 18.01 -24.28
N ARG A 80 -39.74 17.21 -25.24
CA ARG A 80 -40.48 16.86 -26.46
C ARG A 80 -41.76 16.09 -26.16
N LEU A 81 -41.71 15.14 -25.23
CA LEU A 81 -42.90 14.39 -24.79
C LEU A 81 -43.91 15.29 -24.09
N SER A 82 -43.46 16.27 -23.30
CA SER A 82 -44.32 17.23 -22.63
C SER A 82 -45.12 18.09 -23.64
N ASN A 83 -44.51 18.40 -24.78
CA ASN A 83 -45.15 19.18 -25.84
C ASN A 83 -46.21 18.36 -26.65
N ASP A 84 -46.00 17.04 -26.76
CA ASP A 84 -46.97 16.13 -27.41
C ASP A 84 -47.06 14.81 -26.61
N PRO A 85 -47.83 14.80 -25.53
CA PRO A 85 -47.92 13.65 -24.62
C PRO A 85 -48.68 12.44 -25.21
N GLN A 86 -49.35 12.59 -26.33
CA GLN A 86 -50.05 11.50 -26.98
C GLN A 86 -49.18 10.74 -28.01
N ASP A 87 -48.01 11.29 -28.38
CA ASP A 87 -47.11 10.61 -29.33
C ASP A 87 -46.42 9.43 -28.67
N LYS A 88 -46.85 8.22 -29.02
CA LYS A 88 -46.25 6.95 -28.53
C LYS A 88 -44.78 6.80 -28.91
N ARG A 89 -44.32 7.41 -29.99
CA ARG A 89 -42.93 7.38 -30.42
C ARG A 89 -42.07 8.25 -29.51
N LEU A 90 -42.53 9.44 -29.14
CA LEU A 90 -41.85 10.31 -28.18
C LEU A 90 -41.83 9.68 -26.80
N ALA A 91 -42.89 9.03 -26.36
CA ALA A 91 -42.93 8.30 -25.10
C ALA A 91 -41.84 7.16 -25.03
N ARG A 92 -41.70 6.40 -26.13
CA ARG A 92 -40.65 5.38 -26.22
C ARG A 92 -39.25 6.00 -26.18
N LYS A 93 -39.02 7.11 -26.91
CA LYS A 93 -37.73 7.82 -26.89
C LYS A 93 -37.38 8.35 -25.50
N ALA A 94 -38.33 8.98 -24.83
CA ALA A 94 -38.11 9.49 -23.47
C ALA A 94 -37.78 8.36 -22.48
N ARG A 95 -38.51 7.23 -22.58
CA ARG A 95 -38.21 6.06 -21.74
C ARG A 95 -36.81 5.48 -21.99
N ASN A 96 -36.38 5.40 -23.24
CA ASN A 96 -35.04 4.91 -23.57
C ASN A 96 -33.95 5.87 -23.06
N ALA A 97 -34.12 7.18 -23.29
CA ALA A 97 -33.20 8.20 -22.81
C ALA A 97 -33.07 8.19 -21.27
N ALA A 98 -34.21 8.02 -20.56
CA ALA A 98 -34.19 7.89 -19.10
C ALA A 98 -33.44 6.63 -18.63
N THR A 99 -33.58 5.52 -19.37
CA THR A 99 -32.85 4.28 -19.06
C THR A 99 -31.37 4.44 -19.30
N ASP A 100 -30.94 5.07 -20.38
CA ASP A 100 -29.55 5.35 -20.71
C ASP A 100 -28.94 6.29 -19.67
N ALA A 101 -29.62 7.39 -19.33
CA ALA A 101 -29.15 8.32 -18.30
C ALA A 101 -28.96 7.64 -16.93
N LYS A 102 -29.91 6.76 -16.55
CA LYS A 102 -29.76 5.97 -15.30
C LYS A 102 -28.55 5.04 -15.33
N ARG A 103 -28.33 4.35 -16.46
CA ARG A 103 -27.18 3.44 -16.63
C ARG A 103 -25.86 4.19 -16.56
N ASP A 104 -25.76 5.31 -17.27
CA ASP A 104 -24.50 6.06 -17.35
C ASP A 104 -24.21 6.80 -16.05
N ALA A 105 -25.23 7.31 -15.36
CA ALA A 105 -25.08 7.84 -13.99
C ALA A 105 -24.58 6.78 -13.00
N ARG A 106 -25.02 5.53 -13.14
CA ARG A 106 -24.51 4.43 -12.33
C ARG A 106 -23.04 4.14 -12.62
N ARG A 107 -22.64 4.09 -13.90
CA ARG A 107 -21.25 3.88 -14.32
C ARG A 107 -20.32 4.99 -13.80
N ALA A 108 -20.77 6.24 -13.85
CA ALA A 108 -20.00 7.36 -13.32
C ALA A 108 -19.75 7.25 -11.81
N ARG A 109 -20.75 6.80 -11.04
CA ARG A 109 -20.59 6.53 -9.61
C ARG A 109 -19.61 5.39 -9.36
N GLU A 110 -19.76 4.28 -10.07
CA GLU A 110 -18.86 3.11 -9.94
C GLU A 110 -17.42 3.49 -10.28
N ALA A 111 -17.17 4.33 -11.27
CA ALA A 111 -15.83 4.82 -11.61
C ALA A 111 -15.28 5.76 -10.54
N SER A 112 -16.11 6.62 -9.96
CA SER A 112 -15.71 7.48 -8.83
C SER A 112 -15.34 6.64 -7.61
N ASP A 113 -16.18 5.67 -7.24
CA ASP A 113 -15.95 4.80 -6.09
C ASP A 113 -14.64 4.01 -6.24
N LYS A 114 -14.36 3.48 -7.44
CA LYS A 114 -13.09 2.79 -7.73
C LYS A 114 -11.86 3.68 -7.52
N LEU A 115 -11.91 4.94 -7.95
CA LEU A 115 -10.81 5.88 -7.76
C LEU A 115 -10.64 6.23 -6.27
N ASP A 116 -11.73 6.41 -5.55
CA ASP A 116 -11.71 6.71 -4.12
C ASP A 116 -11.14 5.53 -3.31
N ASP A 117 -11.49 4.30 -3.67
CA ASP A 117 -10.95 3.08 -3.08
C ASP A 117 -9.43 2.97 -3.35
N LEU A 118 -9.00 3.18 -4.60
CA LEU A 118 -7.59 3.18 -4.97
C LEU A 118 -6.80 4.21 -4.16
N ASN A 119 -7.30 5.43 -4.06
CA ASN A 119 -6.69 6.50 -3.28
C ASN A 119 -6.63 6.18 -1.77
N SER A 120 -7.65 5.49 -1.26
CA SER A 120 -7.65 5.00 0.13
C SER A 120 -6.55 3.96 0.35
N ASP A 121 -6.39 3.03 -0.57
CA ASP A 121 -5.40 1.96 -0.48
C ASP A 121 -3.97 2.49 -0.66
N ILE A 122 -3.74 3.44 -1.57
CA ILE A 122 -2.46 4.16 -1.68
C ILE A 122 -2.10 4.82 -0.35
N ARG A 123 -3.04 5.53 0.28
CA ARG A 123 -2.81 6.18 1.59
C ARG A 123 -2.49 5.19 2.71
N LYS A 124 -3.21 4.06 2.78
CA LYS A 124 -2.98 3.01 3.77
C LYS A 124 -1.59 2.40 3.59
N LEU A 125 -1.25 2.05 2.36
CA LEU A 125 0.02 1.43 2.02
C LEU A 125 1.21 2.38 2.26
N THR A 126 1.07 3.66 1.93
CA THR A 126 2.08 4.69 2.23
C THR A 126 2.35 4.80 3.74
N LYS A 127 1.29 4.82 4.56
CA LYS A 127 1.42 4.85 6.03
C LYS A 127 2.07 3.57 6.58
N GLN A 128 1.74 2.42 5.99
CA GLN A 128 2.33 1.13 6.37
C GLN A 128 3.83 1.11 6.06
N LEU A 129 4.21 1.51 4.85
CA LEU A 129 5.61 1.62 4.43
C LEU A 129 6.42 2.57 5.30
N ALA A 130 5.86 3.71 5.71
CA ALA A 130 6.52 4.61 6.65
C ALA A 130 6.84 3.90 7.97
N LYS A 131 5.85 3.24 8.58
CA LYS A 131 6.04 2.48 9.83
C LYS A 131 7.07 1.33 9.70
N GLU A 132 7.11 0.66 8.56
CA GLU A 132 8.07 -0.42 8.33
C GLU A 132 9.49 0.12 8.14
N LYS A 133 9.65 1.24 7.47
CA LYS A 133 10.94 1.95 7.34
C LYS A 133 11.45 2.45 8.69
N ASP A 134 10.58 3.02 9.52
CA ASP A 134 10.93 3.45 10.88
C ASP A 134 11.41 2.26 11.72
N LYS A 135 10.67 1.14 11.70
CA LYS A 135 11.10 -0.09 12.39
C LYS A 135 12.46 -0.59 11.90
N ARG A 136 12.71 -0.56 10.58
CA ARG A 136 14.01 -0.96 10.03
C ARG A 136 15.13 -0.06 10.57
N GLN A 137 14.87 1.23 10.65
CA GLN A 137 15.84 2.22 11.15
C GLN A 137 16.14 1.99 12.64
N ASP A 138 15.13 1.69 13.46
CA ASP A 138 15.28 1.35 14.87
C ASP A 138 16.13 0.07 15.05
N PHE A 139 15.90 -0.95 14.21
CA PHE A 139 16.70 -2.17 14.22
C PHE A 139 18.16 -1.93 13.85
N GLN A 140 18.44 -1.04 12.89
CA GLN A 140 19.79 -0.68 12.47
C GLN A 140 20.51 0.21 13.50
N GLY A 141 19.81 1.18 14.10
CA GLY A 141 20.35 2.12 15.09
C GLY A 141 20.74 1.46 16.42
N ASN A 142 20.06 0.36 16.78
CA ASN A 142 20.35 -0.41 18.00
C ASN A 142 21.37 -1.54 17.81
N THR A 143 22.13 -1.55 16.72
CA THR A 143 23.23 -2.50 16.56
C THR A 143 24.39 -2.07 17.47
N PRO A 144 24.81 -2.88 18.47
CA PRO A 144 26.01 -2.57 19.25
C PRO A 144 27.18 -2.40 18.30
N PRO A 145 28.08 -1.43 18.56
CA PRO A 145 29.28 -1.29 17.74
C PRO A 145 30.03 -2.62 17.73
N ALA A 146 30.38 -3.10 16.53
CA ALA A 146 31.18 -4.31 16.36
C ALA A 146 32.44 -4.19 17.23
N ALA A 147 32.68 -5.18 18.09
CA ALA A 147 33.86 -5.21 18.91
C ALA A 147 35.09 -5.00 18.02
N PRO A 148 36.03 -4.13 18.41
CA PRO A 148 37.23 -3.89 17.63
C PRO A 148 37.94 -5.19 17.37
N THR A 149 38.09 -5.56 16.11
CA THR A 149 38.92 -6.72 15.71
C THR A 149 40.32 -6.40 16.13
N GLU A 150 40.82 -7.00 17.22
CA GLU A 150 42.23 -6.97 17.59
C GLU A 150 43.01 -7.47 16.39
N LYS A 151 43.70 -6.55 15.72
CA LYS A 151 44.78 -6.89 14.78
C LYS A 151 45.80 -7.71 15.57
N GLN A 152 45.79 -9.02 15.40
CA GLN A 152 46.92 -9.84 15.77
C GLN A 152 48.13 -9.31 14.99
N GLY A 153 48.92 -8.49 15.68
CA GLY A 153 50.23 -8.08 15.24
C GLY A 153 51.11 -9.31 15.09
N GLY A 154 51.41 -9.65 13.84
CA GLY A 154 52.49 -10.60 13.56
C GLY A 154 53.78 -10.04 14.09
N GLY A 155 54.32 -10.69 15.10
CA GLY A 155 55.71 -10.53 15.53
C GLY A 155 56.59 -11.35 14.61
N ALA A 156 57.60 -10.71 14.09
CA ALA A 156 58.74 -11.31 13.39
C ALA A 156 59.63 -12.09 14.36
#